data_073403118940a22617e3ad22a864d79a
#
_entry.id   073403118940a22617e3ad22a864d79a
#
_cell.length_a   1.000
_cell.length_b   1.000
_cell.length_c   1.000
_cell.angle_alpha   90.00
_cell.angle_beta   90.00
_cell.angle_gamma   90.00
#
_symmetry.space_group_name_H-M   'P 1'
#
loop_
_entity.id
_entity.type
_entity.pdbx_description
1 polymer ?
#
loop_
_entity_poly.entity_id
_entity_poly.type
_entity_poly.pdbx_seq_one_letter_code
_entity_poly.pdbx_strand_id
1 'polypeptide(L)'
;MNLNNKNVLVTGGNGMIGRQLVELLYDTTSANVTVADLPNVDLRDRKDCKAVCDGQDIVFHLAGIKGSPIRCMESPATFSVPMIQFNANMVEAAYNAGVEWFLYTSSVGVYHPAEVFVEDDVWKTFPSENDWYAGWAKRVGELNVEAYMKQYDWNKCSIVRPANVYGPYDNFGEWSMVIPSLIKKAKDAGVGGTISVWGDGTPIRDFVHSRDVARGMIFAVENQITEPLNLGSGNGVSIAQIASSIAARFECGIEFDKTKPSGDSKRLMDMTRTYSYGFKNLMNIDDGLEETMEWYLNEK
;
A
#
# COMPACT_ATOMS: atom_id res chain seq x y z
N MET A 1 -2.74 -20.92 -7.42
CA MET A 1 -4.20 -21.05 -7.70
C MET A 1 -4.54 -20.35 -8.99
N ASN A 2 -5.55 -20.77 -9.74
CA ASN A 2 -5.96 -20.07 -10.97
C ASN A 2 -7.14 -19.14 -10.66
N LEU A 3 -7.05 -17.89 -11.09
CA LEU A 3 -8.09 -16.88 -10.87
C LEU A 3 -9.16 -16.84 -11.98
N ASN A 4 -8.96 -17.56 -13.09
CA ASN A 4 -9.94 -17.59 -14.18
C ASN A 4 -11.29 -18.14 -13.72
N ASN A 5 -12.37 -17.45 -14.11
CA ASN A 5 -13.76 -17.75 -13.77
C ASN A 5 -14.07 -17.76 -12.26
N LYS A 6 -13.20 -17.15 -11.44
CA LYS A 6 -13.43 -16.95 -10.01
C LYS A 6 -14.19 -15.64 -9.73
N ASN A 7 -15.04 -15.66 -8.72
CA ASN A 7 -15.64 -14.46 -8.18
C ASN A 7 -14.64 -13.82 -7.22
N VAL A 8 -14.14 -12.64 -7.56
CA VAL A 8 -13.06 -11.94 -6.86
C VAL A 8 -13.59 -10.64 -6.27
N LEU A 9 -13.56 -10.53 -4.95
CA LEU A 9 -13.86 -9.29 -4.25
C LEU A 9 -12.58 -8.49 -4.04
N VAL A 10 -12.61 -7.21 -4.42
CA VAL A 10 -11.55 -6.23 -4.12
C VAL A 10 -12.14 -5.13 -3.26
N THR A 11 -11.79 -5.09 -1.96
CA THR A 11 -12.13 -3.95 -1.11
C THR A 11 -11.06 -2.87 -1.23
N GLY A 12 -11.46 -1.61 -1.25
CA GLY A 12 -10.51 -0.53 -1.56
C GLY A 12 -10.12 -0.48 -3.05
N GLY A 13 -10.96 -1.07 -3.92
CA GLY A 13 -10.70 -1.18 -5.37
C GLY A 13 -10.65 0.16 -6.10
N ASN A 14 -11.22 1.22 -5.55
CA ASN A 14 -11.14 2.58 -6.12
C ASN A 14 -9.88 3.36 -5.67
N GLY A 15 -9.07 2.81 -4.77
CA GLY A 15 -7.79 3.39 -4.34
C GLY A 15 -6.67 3.16 -5.37
N MET A 16 -5.52 3.80 -5.15
CA MET A 16 -4.34 3.72 -6.03
C MET A 16 -3.93 2.27 -6.37
N ILE A 17 -3.70 1.43 -5.36
CA ILE A 17 -3.32 0.02 -5.58
C ILE A 17 -4.51 -0.78 -6.11
N GLY A 18 -5.73 -0.50 -5.57
CA GLY A 18 -6.94 -1.23 -5.94
C GLY A 18 -7.30 -1.10 -7.41
N ARG A 19 -7.19 0.09 -7.99
CA ARG A 19 -7.42 0.30 -9.43
C ARG A 19 -6.43 -0.48 -10.28
N GLN A 20 -5.14 -0.45 -9.95
CA GLN A 20 -4.12 -1.24 -10.63
C GLN A 20 -4.38 -2.75 -10.53
N LEU A 21 -4.86 -3.21 -9.37
CA LEU A 21 -5.22 -4.61 -9.17
C LEU A 21 -6.44 -5.01 -10.01
N VAL A 22 -7.49 -4.18 -10.01
CA VAL A 22 -8.71 -4.43 -10.80
C VAL A 22 -8.42 -4.44 -12.30
N GLU A 23 -7.63 -3.47 -12.78
CA GLU A 23 -7.17 -3.43 -14.19
C GLU A 23 -6.40 -4.71 -14.55
N LEU A 24 -5.41 -5.09 -13.74
CA LEU A 24 -4.63 -6.31 -13.98
C LEU A 24 -5.49 -7.58 -13.97
N LEU A 25 -6.46 -7.70 -13.05
CA LEU A 25 -7.37 -8.84 -13.01
C LEU A 25 -8.19 -8.94 -14.30
N TYR A 26 -8.69 -7.83 -14.84
CA TYR A 26 -9.41 -7.81 -16.12
C TYR A 26 -8.50 -8.11 -17.31
N ASP A 27 -7.26 -7.60 -17.31
CA ASP A 27 -6.32 -7.76 -18.43
C ASP A 27 -5.74 -9.18 -18.51
N THR A 28 -5.54 -9.85 -17.38
CA THR A 28 -4.76 -11.10 -17.30
C THR A 28 -5.58 -12.32 -16.93
N THR A 29 -6.85 -12.15 -16.53
CA THR A 29 -7.72 -13.25 -16.10
C THR A 29 -9.13 -13.09 -16.66
N SER A 30 -9.94 -14.14 -16.56
CA SER A 30 -11.39 -14.09 -16.77
C SER A 30 -12.18 -14.06 -15.45
N ALA A 31 -11.62 -13.45 -14.40
CA ALA A 31 -12.27 -13.32 -13.10
C ALA A 31 -13.49 -12.38 -13.16
N ASN A 32 -14.53 -12.71 -12.39
CA ASN A 32 -15.66 -11.82 -12.14
C ASN A 32 -15.30 -10.90 -10.96
N VAL A 33 -14.86 -9.67 -11.23
CA VAL A 33 -14.37 -8.75 -10.20
C VAL A 33 -15.50 -7.90 -9.64
N THR A 34 -15.66 -7.95 -8.32
CA THR A 34 -16.55 -7.07 -7.54
C THR A 34 -15.72 -6.10 -6.73
N VAL A 35 -16.01 -4.80 -6.82
CA VAL A 35 -15.36 -3.75 -6.01
C VAL A 35 -16.30 -3.32 -4.89
N ALA A 36 -15.80 -3.33 -3.65
CA ALA A 36 -16.52 -2.87 -2.47
C ALA A 36 -15.83 -1.68 -1.82
N ASP A 37 -16.45 -0.51 -1.92
CA ASP A 37 -15.95 0.76 -1.40
C ASP A 37 -17.07 1.70 -0.97
N LEU A 38 -16.72 2.67 -0.12
CA LEU A 38 -17.59 3.80 0.18
C LEU A 38 -17.92 4.61 -1.10
N PRO A 39 -19.10 5.23 -1.18
CA PRO A 39 -20.15 5.28 -0.15
C PRO A 39 -21.10 4.06 -0.17
N ASN A 40 -20.96 3.15 -1.12
CA ASN A 40 -21.95 2.08 -1.36
C ASN A 40 -21.86 0.94 -0.33
N VAL A 41 -20.66 0.68 0.19
CA VAL A 41 -20.36 -0.40 1.14
C VAL A 41 -19.54 0.16 2.28
N ASP A 42 -20.03 0.06 3.51
CA ASP A 42 -19.28 0.45 4.70
C ASP A 42 -18.78 -0.78 5.46
N LEU A 43 -17.52 -1.11 5.28
CA LEU A 43 -16.89 -2.29 5.89
C LEU A 43 -16.79 -2.20 7.44
N ARG A 44 -17.18 -1.08 8.06
CA ARG A 44 -17.37 -1.00 9.51
C ARG A 44 -18.68 -1.66 9.93
N ASP A 45 -19.63 -1.83 9.02
CA ASP A 45 -20.85 -2.61 9.25
C ASP A 45 -20.61 -4.09 8.91
N ARG A 46 -20.82 -4.95 9.90
CA ARG A 46 -20.69 -6.41 9.73
C ARG A 46 -21.65 -6.99 8.70
N LYS A 47 -22.84 -6.36 8.52
CA LYS A 47 -23.83 -6.82 7.53
C LYS A 47 -23.32 -6.58 6.11
N ASP A 48 -22.71 -5.42 5.87
CA ASP A 48 -22.13 -5.09 4.58
C ASP A 48 -20.97 -6.04 4.27
N CYS A 49 -20.07 -6.28 5.24
CA CYS A 49 -18.97 -7.23 5.07
C CYS A 49 -19.48 -8.63 4.71
N LYS A 50 -20.52 -9.10 5.41
CA LYS A 50 -21.14 -10.40 5.12
C LYS A 50 -21.74 -10.43 3.71
N ALA A 51 -22.48 -9.38 3.33
CA ALA A 51 -23.15 -9.31 2.03
C ALA A 51 -22.15 -9.31 0.86
N VAL A 52 -21.03 -8.57 0.98
CA VAL A 52 -20.03 -8.51 -0.12
C VAL A 52 -19.16 -9.75 -0.20
N CYS A 53 -18.98 -10.52 0.87
CA CYS A 53 -18.25 -11.79 0.86
C CYS A 53 -19.08 -12.98 0.37
N ASP A 54 -20.40 -12.86 0.38
CA ASP A 54 -21.29 -13.95 -0.05
C ASP A 54 -21.08 -14.30 -1.51
N GLY A 55 -20.83 -15.58 -1.80
CA GLY A 55 -20.59 -16.09 -3.16
C GLY A 55 -19.23 -15.70 -3.76
N GLN A 56 -18.30 -15.12 -2.98
CA GLN A 56 -16.95 -14.82 -3.44
C GLN A 56 -16.01 -16.01 -3.25
N ASP A 57 -15.16 -16.28 -4.24
CA ASP A 57 -14.11 -17.30 -4.16
C ASP A 57 -12.82 -16.72 -3.55
N ILE A 58 -12.47 -15.48 -3.89
CA ILE A 58 -11.22 -14.85 -3.50
C ILE A 58 -11.52 -13.43 -3.00
N VAL A 59 -10.87 -13.04 -1.91
CA VAL A 59 -10.95 -11.68 -1.36
C VAL A 59 -9.56 -11.04 -1.33
N PHE A 60 -9.41 -9.93 -2.03
CA PHE A 60 -8.30 -9.00 -1.86
C PHE A 60 -8.76 -7.85 -0.95
N HIS A 61 -8.29 -7.85 0.28
CA HIS A 61 -8.67 -6.82 1.26
C HIS A 61 -7.63 -5.70 1.30
N LEU A 62 -7.87 -4.64 0.48
CA LEU A 62 -7.01 -3.47 0.36
C LEU A 62 -7.57 -2.24 1.08
N ALA A 63 -8.83 -2.28 1.53
CA ALA A 63 -9.43 -1.15 2.21
C ALA A 63 -8.52 -0.63 3.32
N GLY A 64 -8.29 0.67 3.33
CA GLY A 64 -7.40 1.31 4.28
C GLY A 64 -7.54 2.83 4.25
N ILE A 65 -7.16 3.49 5.34
CA ILE A 65 -7.09 4.94 5.40
C ILE A 65 -5.63 5.33 5.18
N LYS A 66 -5.36 6.02 4.06
CA LYS A 66 -4.03 6.55 3.72
C LYS A 66 -3.90 7.99 4.26
N GLY A 67 -2.73 8.34 4.73
CA GLY A 67 -2.41 9.70 5.15
C GLY A 67 -0.95 9.82 5.58
N SER A 68 -0.49 11.07 5.66
CA SER A 68 0.85 11.37 6.15
C SER A 68 0.98 11.03 7.65
N PRO A 69 2.20 10.85 8.18
CA PRO A 69 2.44 10.69 9.62
C PRO A 69 1.80 11.81 10.45
N ILE A 70 1.79 13.04 9.95
CA ILE A 70 1.16 14.20 10.61
C ILE A 70 -0.33 13.95 10.82
N ARG A 71 -1.05 13.53 9.77
CA ARG A 71 -2.48 13.19 9.87
C ARG A 71 -2.74 12.09 10.90
N CYS A 72 -1.87 11.08 10.93
CA CYS A 72 -2.01 9.97 11.88
C CYS A 72 -1.85 10.44 13.34
N MET A 73 -0.97 11.42 13.59
CA MET A 73 -0.76 12.00 14.93
C MET A 73 -1.86 12.99 15.33
N GLU A 74 -2.35 13.80 14.40
CA GLU A 74 -3.39 14.81 14.67
C GLU A 74 -4.79 14.20 14.82
N SER A 75 -5.05 13.08 14.16
CA SER A 75 -6.38 12.46 14.14
C SER A 75 -6.33 10.94 14.36
N PRO A 76 -5.67 10.46 15.44
CA PRO A 76 -5.36 9.03 15.61
C PRO A 76 -6.59 8.14 15.69
N ALA A 77 -7.64 8.56 16.36
CA ALA A 77 -8.86 7.77 16.53
C ALA A 77 -9.63 7.61 15.20
N THR A 78 -9.79 8.70 14.45
CA THR A 78 -10.43 8.68 13.13
C THR A 78 -9.62 7.91 12.09
N PHE A 79 -8.34 7.73 12.32
CA PHE A 79 -7.45 6.98 11.45
C PHE A 79 -7.43 5.49 11.80
N SER A 80 -7.11 5.14 13.05
CA SER A 80 -6.86 3.75 13.46
C SER A 80 -8.13 2.95 13.74
N VAL A 81 -9.12 3.55 14.43
CA VAL A 81 -10.32 2.81 14.88
C VAL A 81 -11.12 2.23 13.71
N PRO A 82 -11.45 2.98 12.65
CA PRO A 82 -12.13 2.39 11.50
C PRO A 82 -11.34 1.26 10.85
N MET A 83 -9.99 1.39 10.74
CA MET A 83 -9.16 0.32 10.18
C MET A 83 -9.22 -0.96 11.01
N ILE A 84 -9.19 -0.86 12.35
CA ILE A 84 -9.33 -2.03 13.23
C ILE A 84 -10.70 -2.68 13.02
N GLN A 85 -11.77 -1.88 12.92
CA GLN A 85 -13.14 -2.38 12.74
C GLN A 85 -13.30 -3.14 11.42
N PHE A 86 -12.97 -2.51 10.29
CA PHE A 86 -13.19 -3.16 9.00
C PHE A 86 -12.22 -4.33 8.76
N ASN A 87 -10.99 -4.30 9.27
CA ASN A 87 -10.08 -5.43 9.17
C ASN A 87 -10.63 -6.66 9.90
N ALA A 88 -11.11 -6.49 11.13
CA ALA A 88 -11.70 -7.58 11.91
C ALA A 88 -12.97 -8.13 11.25
N ASN A 89 -13.87 -7.24 10.82
CA ASN A 89 -15.13 -7.63 10.17
C ASN A 89 -14.88 -8.40 8.87
N MET A 90 -13.92 -7.99 8.05
CA MET A 90 -13.65 -8.62 6.76
C MET A 90 -13.02 -10.01 6.91
N VAL A 91 -12.10 -10.20 7.85
CA VAL A 91 -11.53 -11.54 8.13
C VAL A 91 -12.62 -12.51 8.56
N GLU A 92 -13.49 -12.09 9.51
CA GLU A 92 -14.62 -12.89 9.97
C GLU A 92 -15.62 -13.21 8.84
N ALA A 93 -15.97 -12.20 8.05
CA ALA A 93 -16.92 -12.35 6.95
C ALA A 93 -16.40 -13.30 5.86
N ALA A 94 -15.13 -13.15 5.46
CA ALA A 94 -14.50 -13.99 4.47
C ALA A 94 -14.40 -15.46 4.93
N TYR A 95 -14.00 -15.69 6.17
CA TYR A 95 -13.98 -17.04 6.76
C TYR A 95 -15.37 -17.68 6.76
N ASN A 96 -16.38 -16.96 7.26
CA ASN A 96 -17.75 -17.46 7.36
C ASN A 96 -18.42 -17.70 5.99
N ALA A 97 -18.05 -16.93 4.97
CA ALA A 97 -18.49 -17.13 3.59
C ALA A 97 -17.79 -18.32 2.91
N GLY A 98 -16.73 -18.87 3.52
CA GLY A 98 -16.01 -20.01 3.00
C GLY A 98 -15.12 -19.67 1.78
N VAL A 99 -14.61 -18.43 1.68
CA VAL A 99 -13.74 -18.02 0.57
C VAL A 99 -12.56 -18.96 0.43
N GLU A 100 -12.16 -19.23 -0.82
CA GLU A 100 -11.04 -20.12 -1.13
C GLU A 100 -9.68 -19.50 -0.78
N TRP A 101 -9.59 -18.16 -0.88
CA TRP A 101 -8.37 -17.42 -0.52
C TRP A 101 -8.67 -16.00 -0.06
N PHE A 102 -7.99 -15.56 1.00
CA PHE A 102 -8.07 -14.21 1.55
C PHE A 102 -6.69 -13.56 1.56
N LEU A 103 -6.52 -12.40 0.90
CA LEU A 103 -5.30 -11.62 0.97
C LEU A 103 -5.55 -10.37 1.83
N TYR A 104 -4.73 -10.21 2.86
CA TYR A 104 -4.70 -9.02 3.71
C TYR A 104 -3.57 -8.08 3.30
N THR A 105 -3.92 -6.82 3.06
CA THR A 105 -2.95 -5.76 2.77
C THR A 105 -2.54 -5.05 4.05
N SER A 106 -1.36 -5.38 4.55
CA SER A 106 -0.69 -4.69 5.66
C SER A 106 0.07 -3.45 5.15
N SER A 107 1.21 -3.09 5.73
CA SER A 107 1.95 -1.86 5.38
C SER A 107 3.38 -1.89 5.92
N VAL A 108 4.27 -1.12 5.31
CA VAL A 108 5.58 -0.77 5.87
C VAL A 108 5.49 -0.14 7.27
N GLY A 109 4.38 0.49 7.62
CA GLY A 109 4.15 1.11 8.94
C GLY A 109 4.09 0.11 10.11
N VAL A 110 4.02 -1.20 9.86
CA VAL A 110 4.07 -2.22 10.93
C VAL A 110 5.47 -2.41 11.52
N TYR A 111 6.52 -1.94 10.85
CA TYR A 111 7.89 -2.15 11.26
C TYR A 111 8.36 -1.16 12.35
N HIS A 112 9.26 -1.65 13.19
CA HIS A 112 10.09 -0.81 14.05
C HIS A 112 11.15 -0.08 13.22
N PRO A 113 11.61 1.11 13.64
CA PRO A 113 12.68 1.79 12.93
C PRO A 113 13.92 0.91 12.77
N ALA A 114 14.32 0.67 11.54
CA ALA A 114 15.51 -0.07 11.13
C ALA A 114 15.91 0.39 9.73
N GLU A 115 17.17 0.15 9.34
CA GLU A 115 17.62 0.45 7.98
C GLU A 115 17.01 -0.51 6.94
N VAL A 116 16.81 -1.78 7.34
CA VAL A 116 16.21 -2.83 6.50
C VAL A 116 15.11 -3.53 7.30
N PHE A 117 13.94 -3.66 6.72
CA PHE A 117 12.75 -4.26 7.31
C PHE A 117 12.61 -5.72 6.91
N VAL A 118 12.82 -6.62 7.86
CA VAL A 118 12.71 -8.07 7.69
C VAL A 118 11.36 -8.54 8.23
N GLU A 119 10.65 -9.39 7.50
CA GLU A 119 9.28 -9.80 7.83
C GLU A 119 9.16 -10.39 9.24
N ASP A 120 10.13 -11.19 9.69
CA ASP A 120 10.09 -11.90 10.97
C ASP A 120 10.35 -11.01 12.20
N ASP A 121 10.72 -9.75 12.00
CA ASP A 121 11.00 -8.81 13.09
C ASP A 121 9.75 -8.05 13.58
N VAL A 122 8.66 -8.09 12.84
CA VAL A 122 7.42 -7.36 13.18
C VAL A 122 6.93 -7.72 14.58
N TRP A 123 6.90 -9.01 14.93
CA TRP A 123 6.37 -9.47 16.23
C TRP A 123 7.39 -9.48 17.37
N LYS A 124 8.65 -9.07 17.11
CA LYS A 124 9.69 -8.90 18.12
C LYS A 124 9.81 -7.47 18.65
N THR A 125 9.12 -6.52 18.00
CA THR A 125 9.27 -5.08 18.21
C THR A 125 7.91 -4.38 18.21
N PHE A 126 7.92 -3.06 18.43
CA PHE A 126 6.73 -2.20 18.26
C PHE A 126 6.82 -1.42 16.95
N PRO A 127 5.70 -0.93 16.38
CA PRO A 127 5.72 0.02 15.27
C PRO A 127 6.52 1.28 15.61
N SER A 128 7.00 1.99 14.57
CA SER A 128 7.61 3.32 14.74
C SER A 128 6.63 4.29 15.41
N GLU A 129 7.14 5.20 16.23
CA GLU A 129 6.34 6.29 16.82
C GLU A 129 5.66 7.15 15.73
N ASN A 130 6.32 7.34 14.59
CA ASN A 130 5.78 8.08 13.45
C ASN A 130 4.60 7.36 12.78
N ASP A 131 4.53 6.03 12.88
CA ASP A 131 3.49 5.18 12.29
C ASP A 131 2.65 4.49 13.39
N TRP A 132 2.72 4.94 14.66
CA TRP A 132 2.21 4.22 15.82
C TRP A 132 0.77 3.72 15.64
N TYR A 133 -0.15 4.62 15.38
CA TYR A 133 -1.57 4.27 15.27
C TYR A 133 -1.89 3.47 14.01
N ALA A 134 -1.27 3.83 12.89
CA ALA A 134 -1.41 3.12 11.62
C ALA A 134 -0.80 1.72 11.70
N GLY A 135 0.42 1.63 12.23
CA GLY A 135 1.14 0.38 12.39
C GLY A 135 0.41 -0.61 13.29
N TRP A 136 -0.11 -0.15 14.43
CA TRP A 136 -0.93 -1.00 15.31
C TRP A 136 -2.23 -1.43 14.65
N ALA A 137 -2.93 -0.56 13.96
CA ALA A 137 -4.15 -0.94 13.25
C ALA A 137 -3.89 -2.03 12.19
N LYS A 138 -2.75 -1.95 11.49
CA LYS A 138 -2.33 -2.97 10.52
C LYS A 138 -1.85 -4.26 11.20
N ARG A 139 -1.07 -4.18 12.29
CA ARG A 139 -0.69 -5.36 13.08
C ARG A 139 -1.89 -6.10 13.67
N VAL A 140 -2.90 -5.39 14.15
CA VAL A 140 -4.15 -6.00 14.61
C VAL A 140 -4.84 -6.76 13.47
N GLY A 141 -4.82 -6.22 12.25
CA GLY A 141 -5.34 -6.94 11.08
C GLY A 141 -4.56 -8.23 10.77
N GLU A 142 -3.23 -8.20 10.81
CA GLU A 142 -2.39 -9.40 10.67
C GLU A 142 -2.69 -10.42 11.77
N LEU A 143 -2.81 -9.96 13.03
CA LEU A 143 -3.14 -10.80 14.17
C LEU A 143 -4.50 -11.48 14.03
N ASN A 144 -5.51 -10.76 13.48
CA ASN A 144 -6.82 -11.35 13.20
C ASN A 144 -6.70 -12.48 12.16
N VAL A 145 -5.95 -12.27 11.07
CA VAL A 145 -5.72 -13.33 10.06
C VAL A 145 -5.03 -14.53 10.71
N GLU A 146 -3.96 -14.30 11.47
CA GLU A 146 -3.22 -15.37 12.16
C GLU A 146 -4.12 -16.14 13.15
N ALA A 147 -4.99 -15.45 13.88
CA ALA A 147 -5.90 -16.09 14.82
C ALA A 147 -6.86 -17.08 14.14
N TYR A 148 -7.41 -16.70 12.96
CA TYR A 148 -8.26 -17.58 12.18
C TYR A 148 -7.47 -18.75 11.56
N MET A 149 -6.27 -18.50 11.04
CA MET A 149 -5.38 -19.57 10.56
C MET A 149 -5.10 -20.59 11.67
N LYS A 150 -4.77 -20.12 12.85
CA LYS A 150 -4.41 -20.98 13.99
C LYS A 150 -5.61 -21.73 14.58
N GLN A 151 -6.73 -21.05 14.79
CA GLN A 151 -7.89 -21.64 15.48
C GLN A 151 -8.65 -22.62 14.59
N TYR A 152 -8.78 -22.29 13.30
CA TYR A 152 -9.64 -23.02 12.37
C TYR A 152 -8.87 -23.75 11.26
N ASP A 153 -7.55 -23.80 11.37
CA ASP A 153 -6.66 -24.35 10.32
C ASP A 153 -6.92 -23.73 8.93
N TRP A 154 -7.30 -22.43 8.94
CA TRP A 154 -7.63 -21.69 7.72
C TRP A 154 -6.38 -21.22 7.01
N ASN A 155 -5.53 -22.16 6.53
CA ASN A 155 -4.28 -21.91 5.82
C ASN A 155 -4.53 -21.44 4.36
N LYS A 156 -5.46 -20.50 4.18
CA LYS A 156 -5.90 -19.93 2.90
C LYS A 156 -5.78 -18.41 2.92
N CYS A 157 -4.75 -17.90 3.57
CA CYS A 157 -4.55 -16.47 3.75
C CYS A 157 -3.15 -16.06 3.34
N SER A 158 -3.05 -14.92 2.66
CA SER A 158 -1.79 -14.23 2.39
C SER A 158 -1.76 -12.89 3.12
N ILE A 159 -0.60 -12.49 3.60
CA ILE A 159 -0.34 -11.17 4.17
C ILE A 159 0.74 -10.50 3.33
N VAL A 160 0.47 -9.31 2.81
CA VAL A 160 1.46 -8.52 2.08
C VAL A 160 1.71 -7.18 2.76
N ARG A 161 2.96 -6.74 2.78
CA ARG A 161 3.41 -5.48 3.40
C ARG A 161 4.05 -4.59 2.34
N PRO A 162 3.25 -3.74 1.68
CA PRO A 162 3.79 -2.79 0.69
C PRO A 162 4.72 -1.75 1.33
N ALA A 163 5.78 -1.39 0.61
CA ALA A 163 6.69 -0.28 0.93
C ALA A 163 6.03 1.10 0.73
N ASN A 164 6.79 2.13 0.41
CA ASN A 164 6.21 3.43 0.06
C ASN A 164 5.67 3.38 -1.37
N VAL A 165 4.38 3.12 -1.48
CA VAL A 165 3.71 2.95 -2.77
C VAL A 165 3.39 4.29 -3.39
N TYR A 166 3.70 4.44 -4.69
CA TYR A 166 3.38 5.60 -5.53
C TYR A 166 2.85 5.12 -6.89
N GLY A 167 2.24 6.01 -7.65
CA GLY A 167 1.75 5.71 -9.00
C GLY A 167 0.52 6.51 -9.39
N PRO A 168 -0.07 6.24 -10.56
CA PRO A 168 -1.37 6.74 -10.96
C PRO A 168 -2.44 6.54 -9.88
N TYR A 169 -3.43 7.42 -9.83
CA TYR A 169 -4.52 7.42 -8.84
C TYR A 169 -4.10 7.71 -7.39
N ASP A 170 -2.86 8.16 -7.12
CA ASP A 170 -2.46 8.58 -5.77
C ASP A 170 -3.19 9.88 -5.35
N ASN A 171 -3.13 10.18 -4.05
CA ASN A 171 -3.68 11.41 -3.51
C ASN A 171 -2.71 12.58 -3.72
N PHE A 172 -3.05 13.52 -4.59
CA PHE A 172 -2.30 14.76 -4.85
C PHE A 172 -2.86 15.98 -4.07
N GLY A 173 -3.84 15.76 -3.22
CA GLY A 173 -4.48 16.79 -2.41
C GLY A 173 -3.84 16.96 -1.03
N GLU A 174 -4.66 17.41 -0.09
CA GLU A 174 -4.30 17.48 1.32
C GLU A 174 -3.89 16.08 1.83
N TRP A 175 -2.87 16.03 2.68
CA TRP A 175 -2.31 14.78 3.24
C TRP A 175 -1.61 13.86 2.21
N SER A 176 -1.19 14.42 1.07
CA SER A 176 -0.42 13.67 0.07
C SER A 176 0.93 13.20 0.65
N MET A 177 1.38 12.04 0.15
CA MET A 177 2.72 11.52 0.43
C MET A 177 3.78 12.28 -0.37
N VAL A 178 5.05 11.96 -0.17
CA VAL A 178 6.17 12.75 -0.71
C VAL A 178 6.15 12.88 -2.24
N ILE A 179 6.00 11.78 -3.00
CA ILE A 179 6.02 11.83 -4.47
C ILE A 179 4.86 12.67 -5.03
N PRO A 180 3.57 12.37 -4.72
CA PRO A 180 2.48 13.18 -5.23
C PRO A 180 2.52 14.64 -4.75
N SER A 181 3.04 14.92 -3.54
CA SER A 181 3.25 16.28 -3.05
C SER A 181 4.28 17.04 -3.89
N LEU A 182 5.41 16.41 -4.22
CA LEU A 182 6.47 17.01 -5.03
C LEU A 182 6.01 17.25 -6.47
N ILE A 183 5.30 16.29 -7.09
CA ILE A 183 4.75 16.44 -8.44
C ILE A 183 3.77 17.63 -8.47
N LYS A 184 2.86 17.71 -7.50
CA LYS A 184 1.92 18.83 -7.41
C LYS A 184 2.65 20.17 -7.27
N LYS A 185 3.61 20.26 -6.34
CA LYS A 185 4.41 21.47 -6.14
C LYS A 185 5.18 21.88 -7.41
N ALA A 186 5.75 20.91 -8.13
CA ALA A 186 6.49 21.17 -9.37
C ALA A 186 5.56 21.70 -10.48
N LYS A 187 4.37 21.11 -10.64
CA LYS A 187 3.35 21.61 -11.55
C LYS A 187 2.92 23.03 -11.20
N ASP A 188 2.67 23.30 -9.91
CA ASP A 188 2.21 24.61 -9.44
C ASP A 188 3.32 25.68 -9.55
N ALA A 189 4.59 25.31 -9.38
CA ALA A 189 5.75 26.22 -9.53
C ALA A 189 5.98 26.60 -11.00
N GLY A 190 5.78 25.68 -11.93
CA GLY A 190 6.00 25.88 -13.36
C GLY A 190 7.46 26.07 -13.74
N VAL A 191 7.70 26.34 -15.03
CA VAL A 191 9.04 26.55 -15.60
C VAL A 191 9.75 27.72 -14.93
N GLY A 192 10.97 27.49 -14.44
CA GLY A 192 11.79 28.50 -13.75
C GLY A 192 11.36 28.79 -12.31
N GLY A 193 10.26 28.19 -11.83
CA GLY A 193 9.85 28.25 -10.42
C GLY A 193 10.74 27.41 -9.50
N THR A 194 10.39 27.32 -8.21
CA THR A 194 11.17 26.55 -7.23
C THR A 194 10.24 25.75 -6.33
N ILE A 195 10.57 24.48 -6.08
CA ILE A 195 9.84 23.62 -5.14
C ILE A 195 10.55 23.54 -3.80
N SER A 196 9.80 23.61 -2.69
CA SER A 196 10.34 23.39 -1.34
C SER A 196 10.22 21.93 -0.95
N VAL A 197 11.36 21.32 -0.59
CA VAL A 197 11.49 19.93 -0.13
C VAL A 197 11.83 19.96 1.36
N TRP A 198 11.06 19.25 2.20
CA TRP A 198 11.31 19.21 3.65
C TRP A 198 12.58 18.43 3.99
N GLY A 199 13.31 18.93 4.97
CA GLY A 199 14.59 18.37 5.42
C GLY A 199 15.73 18.73 4.48
N ASP A 200 16.73 17.88 4.38
CA ASP A 200 17.93 18.04 3.56
C ASP A 200 17.97 17.14 2.32
N GLY A 201 16.92 16.32 2.14
CA GLY A 201 16.81 15.40 1.02
C GLY A 201 17.64 14.11 1.14
N THR A 202 18.42 13.94 2.22
CA THR A 202 19.26 12.74 2.41
C THR A 202 18.53 11.45 2.77
N PRO A 203 17.31 11.46 3.41
CA PRO A 203 16.62 10.23 3.76
C PRO A 203 16.39 9.31 2.56
N ILE A 204 16.69 8.03 2.76
CA ILE A 204 16.53 6.97 1.76
C ILE A 204 15.25 6.21 2.02
N ARG A 205 14.46 5.97 0.98
CA ARG A 205 13.21 5.22 1.02
C ARG A 205 13.17 4.16 -0.06
N ASP A 206 12.48 3.07 0.23
CA ASP A 206 12.04 2.10 -0.76
C ASP A 206 10.72 2.58 -1.35
N PHE A 207 10.76 2.98 -2.62
CA PHE A 207 9.57 3.34 -3.39
C PHE A 207 9.23 2.22 -4.36
N VAL A 208 7.99 1.77 -4.32
CA VAL A 208 7.46 0.72 -5.20
C VAL A 208 6.25 1.23 -5.97
N HIS A 209 6.22 0.94 -7.27
CA HIS A 209 5.09 1.34 -8.11
C HIS A 209 3.83 0.54 -7.76
N SER A 210 2.66 1.19 -7.76
CA SER A 210 1.38 0.59 -7.39
C SER A 210 1.02 -0.63 -8.25
N ARG A 211 1.42 -0.64 -9.54
CA ARG A 211 1.22 -1.78 -10.44
C ARG A 211 2.05 -3.00 -10.04
N ASP A 212 3.28 -2.82 -9.58
CA ASP A 212 4.10 -3.94 -9.08
C ASP A 212 3.57 -4.48 -7.75
N VAL A 213 3.03 -3.62 -6.89
CA VAL A 213 2.34 -4.09 -5.67
C VAL A 213 1.12 -4.92 -6.03
N ALA A 214 0.29 -4.48 -6.96
CA ALA A 214 -0.87 -5.22 -7.45
C ALA A 214 -0.48 -6.58 -8.06
N ARG A 215 0.60 -6.62 -8.87
CA ARG A 215 1.17 -7.87 -9.39
C ARG A 215 1.65 -8.80 -8.26
N GLY A 216 2.31 -8.25 -7.26
CA GLY A 216 2.76 -8.99 -6.08
C GLY A 216 1.60 -9.60 -5.28
N MET A 217 0.46 -8.90 -5.20
CA MET A 217 -0.76 -9.41 -4.58
C MET A 217 -1.35 -10.60 -5.35
N ILE A 218 -1.49 -10.46 -6.69
CA ILE A 218 -1.94 -11.57 -7.55
C ILE A 218 -0.99 -12.75 -7.41
N PHE A 219 0.32 -12.51 -7.48
CA PHE A 219 1.35 -13.52 -7.33
C PHE A 219 1.25 -14.28 -6.00
N ALA A 220 1.03 -13.58 -4.89
CA ALA A 220 0.88 -14.19 -3.56
C ALA A 220 -0.34 -15.14 -3.51
N VAL A 221 -1.46 -14.74 -4.12
CA VAL A 221 -2.68 -15.56 -4.19
C VAL A 221 -2.50 -16.76 -5.13
N GLU A 222 -1.97 -16.54 -6.34
CA GLU A 222 -1.75 -17.61 -7.32
C GLU A 222 -0.81 -18.70 -6.80
N ASN A 223 0.21 -18.31 -6.06
CA ASN A 223 1.19 -19.23 -5.47
C ASN A 223 0.81 -19.70 -4.06
N GLN A 224 -0.35 -19.29 -3.56
CA GLN A 224 -0.89 -19.71 -2.25
C GLN A 224 0.13 -19.50 -1.11
N ILE A 225 0.75 -18.32 -1.07
CA ILE A 225 1.79 -18.00 -0.10
C ILE A 225 1.13 -17.55 1.21
N THR A 226 1.38 -18.29 2.28
CA THR A 226 0.83 -18.02 3.62
C THR A 226 1.77 -17.24 4.53
N GLU A 227 3.06 -17.21 4.22
CA GLU A 227 4.03 -16.39 4.94
C GLU A 227 3.86 -14.91 4.58
N PRO A 228 4.02 -13.98 5.53
CA PRO A 228 4.01 -12.55 5.22
C PRO A 228 5.08 -12.18 4.19
N LEU A 229 4.72 -11.41 3.17
CA LEU A 229 5.62 -10.95 2.12
C LEU A 229 5.80 -9.44 2.15
N ASN A 230 7.03 -8.99 2.10
CA ASN A 230 7.35 -7.62 1.74
C ASN A 230 7.11 -7.39 0.24
N LEU A 231 6.46 -6.26 -0.10
CA LEU A 231 6.30 -5.79 -1.47
C LEU A 231 6.94 -4.40 -1.61
N GLY A 232 8.22 -4.39 -1.85
CA GLY A 232 9.05 -3.21 -2.09
C GLY A 232 9.75 -3.29 -3.45
N SER A 233 10.52 -2.28 -3.78
CA SER A 233 11.45 -2.35 -4.92
C SER A 233 12.76 -3.08 -4.55
N GLY A 234 13.07 -3.13 -3.25
CA GLY A 234 14.37 -3.58 -2.75
C GLY A 234 15.51 -2.59 -3.01
N ASN A 235 15.20 -1.44 -3.62
CA ASN A 235 16.16 -0.39 -3.97
C ASN A 235 15.86 0.89 -3.20
N GLY A 236 16.90 1.46 -2.58
CA GLY A 236 16.78 2.73 -1.87
C GLY A 236 17.03 3.92 -2.79
N VAL A 237 16.13 4.91 -2.74
CA VAL A 237 16.29 6.18 -3.44
C VAL A 237 16.16 7.31 -2.44
N SER A 238 17.06 8.33 -2.52
CA SER A 238 16.98 9.48 -1.64
C SER A 238 15.85 10.43 -2.05
N ILE A 239 15.32 11.17 -1.08
CA ILE A 239 14.31 12.21 -1.36
C ILE A 239 14.86 13.26 -2.33
N ALA A 240 16.16 13.57 -2.24
CA ALA A 240 16.83 14.49 -3.16
C ALA A 240 16.83 13.97 -4.61
N GLN A 241 17.07 12.67 -4.84
CA GLN A 241 17.00 12.07 -6.17
C GLN A 241 15.58 12.15 -6.74
N ILE A 242 14.56 11.78 -5.96
CA ILE A 242 13.16 11.90 -6.37
C ILE A 242 12.80 13.36 -6.71
N ALA A 243 13.18 14.31 -5.85
CA ALA A 243 12.93 15.73 -6.10
C ALA A 243 13.63 16.22 -7.38
N SER A 244 14.88 15.75 -7.63
CA SER A 244 15.63 16.12 -8.83
C SER A 244 15.00 15.60 -10.12
N SER A 245 14.55 14.32 -10.14
CA SER A 245 13.86 13.76 -11.31
C SER A 245 12.54 14.50 -11.60
N ILE A 246 11.75 14.80 -10.56
CA ILE A 246 10.51 15.55 -10.72
C ILE A 246 10.78 16.99 -11.16
N ALA A 247 11.71 17.71 -10.53
CA ALA A 247 12.03 19.09 -10.86
C ALA A 247 12.56 19.23 -12.29
N ALA A 248 13.37 18.28 -12.74
CA ALA A 248 13.88 18.25 -14.12
C ALA A 248 12.75 18.15 -15.15
N ARG A 249 11.74 17.31 -14.90
CA ARG A 249 10.56 17.12 -15.78
C ARG A 249 9.71 18.40 -15.91
N PHE A 250 9.62 19.19 -14.85
CA PHE A 250 8.86 20.45 -14.81
C PHE A 250 9.73 21.71 -15.02
N GLU A 251 11.01 21.56 -15.29
CA GLU A 251 11.97 22.66 -15.48
C GLU A 251 11.97 23.67 -14.32
N CYS A 252 11.89 23.18 -13.07
CA CYS A 252 11.89 24.01 -11.87
C CYS A 252 13.12 23.75 -10.97
N GLY A 253 13.44 24.71 -10.11
CA GLY A 253 14.49 24.61 -9.11
C GLY A 253 14.06 23.87 -7.84
N ILE A 254 15.02 23.53 -6.99
CA ILE A 254 14.78 22.85 -5.70
C ILE A 254 15.40 23.67 -4.58
N GLU A 255 14.66 23.85 -3.49
CA GLU A 255 15.13 24.38 -2.22
C GLU A 255 14.82 23.40 -1.09
N PHE A 256 15.82 23.09 -0.26
CA PHE A 256 15.67 22.20 0.89
C PHE A 256 15.38 23.01 2.16
N ASP A 257 14.17 22.82 2.72
CA ASP A 257 13.75 23.43 3.98
C ASP A 257 14.18 22.59 5.18
N LYS A 258 15.40 22.86 5.68
CA LYS A 258 16.01 22.17 6.83
C LYS A 258 15.32 22.48 8.16
N THR A 259 14.36 23.42 8.21
CA THR A 259 13.58 23.69 9.41
C THR A 259 12.47 22.66 9.65
N LYS A 260 12.16 21.88 8.60
CA LYS A 260 11.16 20.80 8.64
C LYS A 260 11.80 19.45 8.94
N PRO A 261 11.07 18.53 9.58
CA PRO A 261 11.58 17.20 9.90
C PRO A 261 11.87 16.39 8.62
N SER A 262 12.98 15.64 8.64
CA SER A 262 13.41 14.76 7.55
C SER A 262 12.94 13.30 7.72
N GLY A 263 12.49 12.91 8.90
CA GLY A 263 12.14 11.52 9.23
C GLY A 263 13.35 10.60 9.40
N ASP A 264 13.12 9.29 9.38
CA ASP A 264 14.18 8.29 9.54
C ASP A 264 15.21 8.36 8.41
N SER A 265 16.48 8.09 8.71
CA SER A 265 17.59 8.20 7.72
C SER A 265 17.45 7.21 6.56
N LYS A 266 16.99 5.99 6.85
CA LYS A 266 16.86 4.92 5.85
C LYS A 266 15.73 3.96 6.21
N ARG A 267 14.95 3.54 5.21
CA ARG A 267 13.87 2.56 5.34
C ARG A 267 13.79 1.74 4.05
N LEU A 268 14.30 0.52 4.07
CA LEU A 268 14.28 -0.43 2.93
C LEU A 268 13.52 -1.69 3.32
N MET A 269 12.87 -2.32 2.35
CA MET A 269 12.29 -3.65 2.53
C MET A 269 13.33 -4.72 2.20
N ASP A 270 13.47 -5.73 3.04
CA ASP A 270 14.13 -6.97 2.64
C ASP A 270 13.19 -7.73 1.69
N MET A 271 13.63 -7.89 0.46
CA MET A 271 12.86 -8.58 -0.57
C MET A 271 13.29 -10.02 -0.78
N THR A 272 14.21 -10.53 0.04
CA THR A 272 14.80 -11.88 -0.10
C THR A 272 13.73 -12.96 -0.14
N ARG A 273 12.75 -12.91 0.78
CA ARG A 273 11.65 -13.88 0.83
C ARG A 273 10.80 -13.80 -0.43
N THR A 274 10.34 -12.62 -0.81
CA THR A 274 9.50 -12.40 -2.00
C THR A 274 10.20 -12.86 -3.28
N TYR A 275 11.48 -12.54 -3.42
CA TYR A 275 12.26 -12.97 -4.58
C TYR A 275 12.54 -14.48 -4.59
N SER A 276 12.65 -15.14 -3.42
CA SER A 276 12.85 -16.57 -3.34
C SER A 276 11.68 -17.38 -3.89
N TYR A 277 10.46 -16.81 -3.84
CA TYR A 277 9.28 -17.38 -4.51
C TYR A 277 9.25 -17.15 -6.02
N GLY A 278 10.15 -16.32 -6.57
CA GLY A 278 10.26 -16.03 -8.00
C GLY A 278 9.59 -14.74 -8.46
N PHE A 279 9.03 -13.93 -7.54
CA PHE A 279 8.49 -12.61 -7.91
C PHE A 279 9.59 -11.67 -8.37
N LYS A 280 9.27 -10.79 -9.33
CA LYS A 280 10.16 -9.73 -9.80
C LYS A 280 9.36 -8.46 -10.08
N ASN A 281 9.87 -7.34 -9.61
CA ASN A 281 9.37 -6.03 -10.02
C ASN A 281 9.70 -5.79 -11.50
N LEU A 282 8.82 -5.09 -12.20
CA LEU A 282 9.00 -4.70 -13.60
C LEU A 282 9.23 -3.21 -13.76
N MET A 283 8.73 -2.40 -12.83
CA MET A 283 8.81 -0.95 -12.89
C MET A 283 10.06 -0.45 -12.16
N ASN A 284 10.93 0.27 -12.85
CA ASN A 284 11.98 1.05 -12.20
C ASN A 284 11.44 2.42 -11.75
N ILE A 285 12.24 3.16 -10.96
CA ILE A 285 11.77 4.41 -10.35
C ILE A 285 11.54 5.51 -11.39
N ASP A 286 12.39 5.60 -12.41
CA ASP A 286 12.31 6.68 -13.40
C ASP A 286 11.09 6.51 -14.31
N ASP A 287 10.86 5.30 -14.83
CA ASP A 287 9.67 4.98 -15.64
C ASP A 287 8.37 5.16 -14.84
N GLY A 288 8.37 4.73 -13.57
CA GLY A 288 7.20 4.87 -12.70
C GLY A 288 6.90 6.32 -12.32
N LEU A 289 7.94 7.16 -12.14
CA LEU A 289 7.75 8.60 -11.92
C LEU A 289 7.16 9.26 -13.18
N GLU A 290 7.69 8.94 -14.37
CA GLU A 290 7.17 9.49 -15.63
C GLU A 290 5.70 9.11 -15.83
N GLU A 291 5.34 7.82 -15.70
CA GLU A 291 3.94 7.36 -15.77
C GLU A 291 3.03 8.12 -14.79
N THR A 292 3.51 8.32 -13.56
CA THR A 292 2.74 9.02 -12.52
C THR A 292 2.53 10.50 -12.84
N MET A 293 3.59 11.17 -13.35
CA MET A 293 3.53 12.57 -13.76
C MET A 293 2.64 12.77 -14.99
N GLU A 294 2.76 11.91 -16.01
CA GLU A 294 1.90 11.93 -17.19
C GLU A 294 0.43 11.74 -16.82
N TRP A 295 0.14 10.75 -15.98
CA TRP A 295 -1.22 10.53 -15.47
C TRP A 295 -1.77 11.79 -14.78
N TYR A 296 -0.99 12.39 -13.87
CA TYR A 296 -1.42 13.58 -13.14
C TYR A 296 -1.64 14.80 -14.03
N LEU A 297 -0.87 14.93 -15.11
CA LEU A 297 -1.03 16.04 -16.07
C LEU A 297 -2.26 15.86 -16.96
N ASN A 298 -2.64 14.63 -17.28
CA ASN A 298 -3.76 14.31 -18.17
C ASN A 298 -5.11 14.28 -17.44
N GLU A 299 -5.13 13.91 -16.15
CA GLU A 299 -6.39 13.77 -15.38
C GLU A 299 -6.81 15.06 -14.64
N LYS A 300 -5.95 16.09 -14.60
CA LYS A 300 -6.16 17.37 -13.90
C LYS A 300 -5.61 18.56 -14.67
#